data_b658fc3eb9d4de29066d99bb36f64e14
#
_entry.id   b658fc3eb9d4de29066d99bb36f64e14
#
_cell.length_a   1.000
_cell.length_b   1.000
_cell.length_c   1.000
_cell.angle_alpha   90.00
_cell.angle_beta   90.00
_cell.angle_gamma   90.00
#
_symmetry.space_group_name_H-M   'P 1'
#
loop_
_entity.id
_entity.type
_entity.pdbx_description
1 polymer ?
#
loop_
_entity_poly.entity_id
_entity_poly.type
_entity_poly.pdbx_seq_one_letter_code
_entity_poly.pdbx_strand_id
1 'polypeptide(L)'
;MTILRARSLSKRFGPTEVLRDIDLDVERGEGIAILGASGSGKSTLLRCLNFMELPTAGRVELDGRQIGSERGGRVSYRERELTAVRQKVGMVFQQFNLFPHMTAVGNVMEGLRTVRRQSKAAAHARAEKELARVGLADKAEAYPAHLSGGQKQRVAIARALAMDPELLLFDEPTSALDPELVGEVLTVIRSLAEEGRTMLLVTH
;
A
#
# COMPACT_ATOMS: atom_id res chain seq x y z
N MET A 1 -0.18 7.73 19.07
CA MET A 1 0.22 8.94 18.25
C MET A 1 -0.24 8.72 16.82
N THR A 2 -1.13 9.60 16.35
CA THR A 2 -1.77 9.47 15.02
C THR A 2 -0.74 9.63 13.91
N ILE A 3 -0.65 8.65 13.02
CA ILE A 3 0.23 8.70 11.84
C ILE A 3 -0.48 9.30 10.64
N LEU A 4 -1.76 8.94 10.43
CA LEU A 4 -2.56 9.44 9.33
C LEU A 4 -3.91 9.92 9.86
N ARG A 5 -4.34 11.07 9.37
CA ARG A 5 -5.65 11.63 9.68
C ARG A 5 -6.32 12.11 8.40
N ALA A 6 -7.53 11.65 8.16
CA ALA A 6 -8.41 12.20 7.12
C ALA A 6 -9.57 12.94 7.80
N ARG A 7 -9.97 14.08 7.24
CA ARG A 7 -11.11 14.87 7.71
C ARG A 7 -11.96 15.32 6.56
N SER A 8 -13.25 15.05 6.67
CA SER A 8 -14.28 15.37 5.66
C SER A 8 -13.87 14.98 4.25
N LEU A 9 -13.16 13.83 4.15
CA LEU A 9 -12.59 13.36 2.89
C LEU A 9 -13.70 12.95 1.94
N SER A 10 -13.76 13.60 0.77
CA SER A 10 -14.75 13.29 -0.25
C SER A 10 -14.09 13.11 -1.61
N LYS A 11 -14.67 12.19 -2.41
CA LYS A 11 -14.21 11.92 -3.77
C LYS A 11 -15.38 11.76 -4.72
N ARG A 12 -15.31 12.50 -5.82
CA ARG A 12 -16.27 12.42 -6.94
C ARG A 12 -15.54 12.04 -8.23
N PHE A 13 -16.19 11.25 -9.05
CA PHE A 13 -15.80 10.96 -10.43
C PHE A 13 -16.94 11.46 -11.33
N GLY A 14 -16.72 12.63 -11.97
CA GLY A 14 -17.78 13.32 -12.68
C GLY A 14 -19.00 13.60 -11.77
N PRO A 15 -20.22 13.14 -12.12
CA PRO A 15 -21.42 13.33 -11.29
C PRO A 15 -21.50 12.39 -10.08
N THR A 16 -20.74 11.28 -10.09
CA THR A 16 -20.86 10.24 -9.08
C THR A 16 -19.98 10.57 -7.86
N GLU A 17 -20.59 10.67 -6.69
CA GLU A 17 -19.89 10.80 -5.42
C GLU A 17 -19.65 9.42 -4.83
N VAL A 18 -18.39 9.04 -4.70
CA VAL A 18 -17.96 7.72 -4.21
C VAL A 18 -17.58 7.76 -2.73
N LEU A 19 -16.95 8.85 -2.28
CA LEU A 19 -16.67 9.09 -0.86
C LEU A 19 -17.36 10.38 -0.45
N ARG A 20 -18.01 10.35 0.71
CA ARG A 20 -18.71 11.51 1.26
C ARG A 20 -18.31 11.69 2.72
N ASP A 21 -17.66 12.82 3.01
CA ASP A 21 -17.40 13.32 4.37
C ASP A 21 -16.80 12.25 5.31
N ILE A 22 -15.75 11.56 4.85
CA ILE A 22 -15.10 10.48 5.60
C ILE A 22 -14.09 11.05 6.59
N ASP A 23 -14.27 10.73 7.85
CA ASP A 23 -13.29 10.95 8.91
C ASP A 23 -12.61 9.63 9.29
N LEU A 24 -11.27 9.64 9.39
CA LEU A 24 -10.49 8.48 9.76
C LEU A 24 -9.22 8.92 10.49
N ASP A 25 -8.93 8.28 11.61
CA ASP A 25 -7.64 8.36 12.31
C ASP A 25 -6.98 6.98 12.30
N VAL A 26 -5.67 6.94 12.05
CA VAL A 26 -4.84 5.73 12.15
C VAL A 26 -3.72 6.02 13.13
N GLU A 27 -3.66 5.26 14.22
CA GLU A 27 -2.59 5.38 15.22
C GLU A 27 -1.38 4.54 14.82
N ARG A 28 -0.18 4.94 15.26
CA ARG A 28 1.03 4.13 15.04
C ARG A 28 0.92 2.78 15.73
N GLY A 29 1.26 1.71 15.01
CA GLY A 29 1.16 0.33 15.47
C GLY A 29 -0.25 -0.25 15.43
N GLU A 30 -1.23 0.50 14.92
CA GLU A 30 -2.61 0.05 14.81
C GLU A 30 -2.85 -0.70 13.49
N GLY A 31 -3.59 -1.80 13.57
CA GLY A 31 -4.14 -2.53 12.42
C GLY A 31 -5.64 -2.31 12.31
N ILE A 32 -6.09 -1.58 11.27
CA ILE A 32 -7.50 -1.29 11.01
C ILE A 32 -7.99 -2.14 9.85
N ALA A 33 -9.14 -2.81 10.00
CA ALA A 33 -9.85 -3.49 8.92
C ALA A 33 -11.15 -2.74 8.59
N ILE A 34 -11.30 -2.33 7.33
CA ILE A 34 -12.53 -1.73 6.80
C ILE A 34 -13.28 -2.80 6.01
N LEU A 35 -14.47 -3.13 6.49
CA LEU A 35 -15.37 -4.10 5.87
C LEU A 35 -16.48 -3.39 5.12
N GLY A 36 -16.95 -3.98 4.02
CA GLY A 36 -18.08 -3.44 3.29
C GLY A 36 -18.29 -4.11 1.93
N ALA A 37 -19.47 -3.94 1.35
CA ALA A 37 -19.83 -4.51 0.06
C ALA A 37 -18.88 -4.05 -1.08
N SER A 38 -18.84 -4.84 -2.16
CA SER A 38 -18.14 -4.44 -3.39
C SER A 38 -18.72 -3.13 -3.92
N GLY A 39 -17.86 -2.24 -4.42
CA GLY A 39 -18.29 -0.95 -4.94
C GLY A 39 -18.60 0.14 -3.89
N SER A 40 -18.47 -0.14 -2.59
CA SER A 40 -18.74 0.85 -1.53
C SER A 40 -17.67 1.96 -1.39
N GLY A 41 -16.65 1.99 -2.24
CA GLY A 41 -15.63 3.03 -2.24
C GLY A 41 -14.36 2.73 -1.44
N LYS A 42 -14.21 1.53 -0.83
CA LYS A 42 -13.05 1.16 -0.01
C LYS A 42 -11.71 1.34 -0.71
N SER A 43 -11.56 0.81 -1.92
CA SER A 43 -10.35 0.97 -2.73
C SER A 43 -10.09 2.44 -3.10
N THR A 44 -11.16 3.20 -3.36
CA THR A 44 -11.07 4.64 -3.61
C THR A 44 -10.56 5.38 -2.38
N LEU A 45 -11.02 5.00 -1.18
CA LEU A 45 -10.52 5.56 0.08
C LEU A 45 -9.00 5.33 0.20
N LEU A 46 -8.53 4.09 0.07
CA LEU A 46 -7.09 3.79 0.15
C LEU A 46 -6.27 4.60 -0.87
N ARG A 47 -6.78 4.70 -2.11
CA ARG A 47 -6.12 5.48 -3.16
C ARG A 47 -6.11 6.98 -2.90
N CYS A 48 -7.09 7.50 -2.18
CA CYS A 48 -7.08 8.89 -1.71
C CYS A 48 -6.08 9.10 -0.56
N LEU A 49 -5.92 8.14 0.34
CA LEU A 49 -4.98 8.23 1.47
C LEU A 49 -3.52 8.21 1.04
N ASN A 50 -3.16 7.54 -0.08
CA ASN A 50 -1.82 7.55 -0.65
C ASN A 50 -1.69 8.50 -1.87
N PHE A 51 -2.74 9.27 -2.18
CA PHE A 51 -2.79 10.21 -3.29
C PHE A 51 -2.52 9.60 -4.68
N MET A 52 -2.83 8.33 -4.89
CA MET A 52 -3.00 7.77 -6.24
C MET A 52 -4.26 8.34 -6.91
N GLU A 53 -5.29 8.63 -6.11
CA GLU A 53 -6.44 9.44 -6.46
C GLU A 53 -6.45 10.70 -5.60
N LEU A 54 -6.59 11.86 -6.24
CA LEU A 54 -6.68 13.10 -5.48
C LEU A 54 -8.10 13.26 -4.90
N PRO A 55 -8.25 13.55 -3.61
CA PRO A 55 -9.54 13.91 -3.03
C PRO A 55 -10.16 15.11 -3.74
N THR A 56 -11.49 15.14 -3.82
CA THR A 56 -12.22 16.29 -4.36
C THR A 56 -12.44 17.36 -3.28
N ALA A 57 -12.58 16.93 -2.03
CA ALA A 57 -12.71 17.81 -0.86
C ALA A 57 -12.15 17.11 0.39
N GLY A 58 -12.03 17.85 1.47
CA GLY A 58 -11.45 17.39 2.72
C GLY A 58 -9.94 17.50 2.75
N ARG A 59 -9.32 16.97 3.81
CA ARG A 59 -7.87 17.03 4.01
C ARG A 59 -7.32 15.71 4.53
N VAL A 60 -6.06 15.45 4.19
CA VAL A 60 -5.28 14.33 4.73
C VAL A 60 -4.03 14.90 5.37
N GLU A 61 -3.75 14.43 6.58
CA GLU A 61 -2.53 14.74 7.33
C GLU A 61 -1.71 13.46 7.50
N LEU A 62 -0.40 13.57 7.34
CA LEU A 62 0.56 12.50 7.61
C LEU A 62 1.61 13.03 8.61
N ASP A 63 1.80 12.35 9.73
CA ASP A 63 2.66 12.80 10.84
C ASP A 63 2.33 14.23 11.32
N GLY A 64 1.03 14.55 11.44
CA GLY A 64 0.56 15.87 11.88
C GLY A 64 0.77 16.98 10.86
N ARG A 65 1.25 16.65 9.65
CA ARG A 65 1.41 17.62 8.57
C ARG A 65 0.32 17.43 7.51
N GLN A 66 -0.43 18.48 7.23
CA GLN A 66 -1.39 18.49 6.15
C GLN A 66 -0.67 18.36 4.79
N ILE A 67 -1.19 17.48 3.94
CA ILE A 67 -0.71 17.27 2.57
C ILE A 67 -1.51 18.17 1.62
N GLY A 68 -0.80 18.93 0.80
CA GLY A 68 -1.37 19.93 -0.07
C GLY A 68 -1.54 21.30 0.60
N SER A 69 -1.83 22.31 -0.18
CA SER A 69 -2.02 23.68 0.25
C SER A 69 -3.41 24.16 -0.12
N GLU A 70 -4.17 24.64 0.85
CA GLU A 70 -5.50 25.18 0.61
C GLU A 70 -5.42 26.67 0.23
N ARG A 71 -6.07 27.01 -0.90
CA ARG A 71 -6.26 28.40 -1.34
C ARG A 71 -7.66 28.56 -1.91
N GLY A 72 -8.43 29.50 -1.36
CA GLY A 72 -9.79 29.81 -1.84
C GLY A 72 -10.72 28.60 -1.84
N GLY A 73 -10.67 27.73 -0.83
CA GLY A 73 -11.49 26.54 -0.69
C GLY A 73 -11.09 25.36 -1.64
N ARG A 74 -9.95 25.48 -2.32
CA ARG A 74 -9.41 24.39 -3.14
C ARG A 74 -8.05 23.96 -2.63
N VAL A 75 -7.86 22.64 -2.53
CA VAL A 75 -6.55 22.05 -2.17
C VAL A 75 -5.74 21.81 -3.43
N SER A 76 -4.52 22.30 -3.46
CA SER A 76 -3.54 22.05 -4.50
C SER A 76 -2.41 21.16 -3.99
N TYR A 77 -1.97 20.22 -4.80
CA TYR A 77 -0.96 19.24 -4.45
C TYR A 77 0.28 19.44 -5.32
N ARG A 78 1.47 19.30 -4.72
CA ARG A 78 2.75 19.33 -5.45
C ARG A 78 3.26 17.90 -5.60
N GLU A 79 3.64 17.50 -6.82
CA GLU A 79 4.10 16.12 -7.08
C GLU A 79 5.26 15.67 -6.18
N ARG A 80 6.19 16.59 -5.86
CA ARG A 80 7.28 16.30 -4.91
C ARG A 80 6.76 15.91 -3.51
N GLU A 81 5.70 16.54 -3.05
CA GLU A 81 5.07 16.24 -1.76
C GLU A 81 4.35 14.89 -1.82
N LEU A 82 3.59 14.62 -2.89
CA LEU A 82 2.92 13.35 -3.12
C LEU A 82 3.92 12.19 -3.22
N THR A 83 5.04 12.39 -3.89
CA THR A 83 6.13 11.41 -3.95
C THR A 83 6.67 11.09 -2.56
N ALA A 84 6.86 12.09 -1.69
CA ALA A 84 7.31 11.88 -0.33
C ALA A 84 6.28 11.09 0.51
N VAL A 85 4.98 11.36 0.32
CA VAL A 85 3.91 10.57 0.95
C VAL A 85 3.94 9.11 0.49
N ARG A 86 4.00 8.87 -0.82
CA ARG A 86 4.02 7.50 -1.40
C ARG A 86 5.25 6.69 -0.99
N GLN A 87 6.35 7.33 -0.56
CA GLN A 87 7.50 6.64 0.03
C GLN A 87 7.26 6.17 1.46
N LYS A 88 6.38 6.86 2.21
CA LYS A 88 6.02 6.54 3.59
C LYS A 88 4.81 5.64 3.70
N VAL A 89 3.92 5.69 2.71
CA VAL A 89 2.67 4.94 2.67
C VAL A 89 2.76 3.88 1.58
N GLY A 90 3.10 2.67 1.97
CA GLY A 90 3.16 1.52 1.06
C GLY A 90 1.75 1.03 0.69
N MET A 91 1.58 0.52 -0.53
CA MET A 91 0.30 -0.03 -0.98
C MET A 91 0.48 -1.39 -1.64
N VAL A 92 -0.35 -2.34 -1.20
CA VAL A 92 -0.47 -3.68 -1.76
C VAL A 92 -1.84 -3.78 -2.43
N PHE A 93 -1.85 -4.10 -3.71
CA PHE A 93 -3.04 -4.10 -4.56
C PHE A 93 -3.67 -5.49 -4.65
N GLN A 94 -4.94 -5.54 -4.98
CA GLN A 94 -5.68 -6.75 -5.31
C GLN A 94 -5.04 -7.52 -6.48
N GLN A 95 -4.61 -6.84 -7.53
CA GLN A 95 -4.00 -7.41 -8.73
C GLN A 95 -2.47 -7.36 -8.66
N PHE A 96 -1.83 -7.81 -7.63
CA PHE A 96 -0.38 -7.92 -7.44
C PHE A 96 0.49 -6.81 -8.07
N ASN A 97 0.20 -6.39 -9.30
CA ASN A 97 0.89 -5.36 -10.10
C ASN A 97 2.41 -5.55 -10.15
N LEU A 98 2.84 -6.81 -10.33
CA LEU A 98 4.25 -7.13 -10.52
C LEU A 98 4.68 -6.79 -11.94
N PHE A 99 5.93 -6.36 -12.10
CA PHE A 99 6.57 -6.18 -13.39
C PHE A 99 6.86 -7.55 -14.01
N PRO A 100 6.20 -7.94 -15.11
CA PRO A 100 6.27 -9.30 -15.64
C PRO A 100 7.65 -9.64 -16.22
N HIS A 101 8.42 -8.64 -16.61
CA HIS A 101 9.76 -8.75 -17.18
C HIS A 101 10.88 -8.76 -16.13
N MET A 102 10.54 -8.69 -14.86
CA MET A 102 11.48 -8.74 -13.73
C MET A 102 11.25 -9.99 -12.89
N THR A 103 12.31 -10.55 -12.31
CA THR A 103 12.22 -11.61 -11.31
C THR A 103 11.56 -11.10 -10.02
N ALA A 104 11.26 -11.99 -9.07
CA ALA A 104 10.73 -11.60 -7.76
C ALA A 104 11.68 -10.62 -7.04
N VAL A 105 12.98 -10.94 -6.99
CA VAL A 105 13.99 -10.03 -6.40
C VAL A 105 14.07 -8.71 -7.17
N GLY A 106 14.00 -8.75 -8.50
CA GLY A 106 13.96 -7.54 -9.34
C GLY A 106 12.78 -6.63 -9.00
N ASN A 107 11.58 -7.21 -8.85
CA ASN A 107 10.37 -6.48 -8.45
C ASN A 107 10.52 -5.79 -7.09
N VAL A 108 11.12 -6.46 -6.12
CA VAL A 108 11.33 -5.90 -4.77
C VAL A 108 12.42 -4.84 -4.77
N MET A 109 13.47 -4.99 -5.59
CA MET A 109 14.57 -4.03 -5.70
C MET A 109 14.17 -2.72 -6.38
N GLU A 110 13.16 -2.72 -7.24
CA GLU A 110 12.89 -1.62 -8.17
C GLU A 110 12.74 -0.27 -7.44
N GLY A 111 11.90 -0.18 -6.43
CA GLY A 111 11.72 1.05 -5.65
C GLY A 111 12.99 1.48 -4.90
N LEU A 112 13.78 0.53 -4.43
CA LEU A 112 15.05 0.81 -3.76
C LEU A 112 16.08 1.43 -4.72
N ARG A 113 16.10 0.98 -5.97
CA ARG A 113 17.01 1.45 -7.01
C ARG A 113 16.60 2.80 -7.58
N THR A 114 15.32 2.92 -7.99
CA THR A 114 14.82 4.07 -8.73
C THR A 114 14.45 5.25 -7.83
N VAL A 115 13.84 4.97 -6.66
CA VAL A 115 13.34 5.99 -5.74
C VAL A 115 14.34 6.30 -4.62
N ARG A 116 14.84 5.25 -3.93
CA ARG A 116 15.82 5.39 -2.84
C ARG A 116 17.26 5.54 -3.31
N ARG A 117 17.53 5.32 -4.61
CA ARG A 117 18.85 5.41 -5.24
C ARG A 117 19.95 4.59 -4.57
N GLN A 118 19.56 3.46 -3.98
CA GLN A 118 20.50 2.54 -3.33
C GLN A 118 21.41 1.86 -4.37
N SER A 119 22.61 1.42 -3.94
CA SER A 119 23.47 0.59 -4.77
C SER A 119 22.78 -0.75 -5.12
N LYS A 120 23.18 -1.41 -6.22
CA LYS A 120 22.62 -2.71 -6.60
C LYS A 120 22.78 -3.74 -5.49
N ALA A 121 23.93 -3.80 -4.86
CA ALA A 121 24.21 -4.75 -3.79
C ALA A 121 23.34 -4.51 -2.55
N ALA A 122 23.19 -3.26 -2.11
CA ALA A 122 22.35 -2.92 -0.96
C ALA A 122 20.85 -3.22 -1.24
N ALA A 123 20.36 -2.85 -2.44
CA ALA A 123 18.99 -3.13 -2.83
C ALA A 123 18.72 -4.65 -2.94
N HIS A 124 19.67 -5.43 -3.45
CA HIS A 124 19.56 -6.88 -3.55
C HIS A 124 19.48 -7.52 -2.16
N ALA A 125 20.42 -7.21 -1.27
CA ALA A 125 20.42 -7.75 0.09
C ALA A 125 19.13 -7.40 0.86
N ARG A 126 18.60 -6.18 0.68
CA ARG A 126 17.30 -5.80 1.26
C ARG A 126 16.16 -6.61 0.65
N ALA A 127 16.14 -6.80 -0.66
CA ALA A 127 15.10 -7.54 -1.35
C ALA A 127 15.08 -9.02 -0.95
N GLU A 128 16.24 -9.66 -0.86
CA GLU A 128 16.35 -11.05 -0.37
C GLU A 128 15.81 -11.19 1.05
N LYS A 129 16.15 -10.24 1.95
CA LYS A 129 15.63 -10.23 3.30
C LYS A 129 14.10 -10.17 3.34
N GLU A 130 13.48 -9.28 2.53
CA GLU A 130 12.02 -9.17 2.52
C GLU A 130 11.35 -10.36 1.83
N LEU A 131 11.97 -10.96 0.81
CA LEU A 131 11.48 -12.20 0.21
C LEU A 131 11.55 -13.37 1.20
N ALA A 132 12.63 -13.50 1.96
CA ALA A 132 12.75 -14.50 3.02
C ALA A 132 11.67 -14.31 4.10
N ARG A 133 11.39 -13.06 4.48
CA ARG A 133 10.36 -12.70 5.46
C ARG A 133 8.96 -13.16 5.05
N VAL A 134 8.65 -13.13 3.75
CA VAL A 134 7.37 -13.60 3.22
C VAL A 134 7.41 -15.08 2.78
N GLY A 135 8.47 -15.82 3.12
CA GLY A 135 8.62 -17.25 2.83
C GLY A 135 8.90 -17.56 1.36
N LEU A 136 9.64 -16.69 0.64
CA LEU A 136 9.94 -16.82 -0.78
C LEU A 136 11.44 -16.70 -1.09
N ALA A 137 12.31 -17.07 -0.16
CA ALA A 137 13.77 -17.02 -0.37
C ALA A 137 14.20 -17.89 -1.58
N ASP A 138 13.59 -19.05 -1.76
CA ASP A 138 13.85 -20.00 -2.85
C ASP A 138 13.27 -19.55 -4.21
N LYS A 139 12.46 -18.51 -4.24
CA LYS A 139 11.78 -17.96 -5.42
C LYS A 139 12.33 -16.62 -5.88
N ALA A 140 13.45 -16.16 -5.33
CA ALA A 140 14.01 -14.84 -5.62
C ALA A 140 14.19 -14.59 -7.13
N GLU A 141 14.70 -15.60 -7.86
CA GLU A 141 14.97 -15.50 -9.30
C GLU A 141 13.77 -15.93 -10.18
N ALA A 142 12.63 -16.30 -9.58
CA ALA A 142 11.46 -16.68 -10.36
C ALA A 142 10.77 -15.45 -10.97
N TYR A 143 10.33 -15.57 -12.21
CA TYR A 143 9.49 -14.57 -12.87
C TYR A 143 8.02 -14.71 -12.44
N PRO A 144 7.23 -13.64 -12.48
CA PRO A 144 5.83 -13.68 -12.11
C PRO A 144 5.01 -14.76 -12.81
N ALA A 145 5.34 -15.09 -14.07
CA ALA A 145 4.68 -16.16 -14.82
C ALA A 145 4.82 -17.56 -14.16
N HIS A 146 5.87 -17.76 -13.38
CA HIS A 146 6.18 -19.03 -12.71
C HIS A 146 5.79 -19.04 -11.22
N LEU A 147 5.04 -18.05 -10.75
CA LEU A 147 4.58 -17.91 -9.37
C LEU A 147 3.08 -18.17 -9.28
N SER A 148 2.64 -18.83 -8.21
CA SER A 148 1.21 -18.93 -7.87
C SER A 148 0.62 -17.56 -7.52
N GLY A 149 -0.70 -17.42 -7.48
CA GLY A 149 -1.37 -16.18 -7.06
C GLY A 149 -0.92 -15.73 -5.65
N GLY A 150 -0.90 -16.64 -4.69
CA GLY A 150 -0.42 -16.36 -3.32
C GLY A 150 1.06 -15.97 -3.27
N GLN A 151 1.92 -16.60 -4.09
CA GLN A 151 3.32 -16.21 -4.21
C GLN A 151 3.48 -14.81 -4.82
N LYS A 152 2.74 -14.47 -5.89
CA LYS A 152 2.72 -13.13 -6.47
C LYS A 152 2.31 -12.08 -5.46
N GLN A 153 1.29 -12.35 -4.66
CA GLN A 153 0.85 -11.44 -3.62
C GLN A 153 1.90 -11.25 -2.53
N ARG A 154 2.55 -12.32 -2.10
CA ARG A 154 3.64 -12.23 -1.13
C ARG A 154 4.85 -11.46 -1.68
N VAL A 155 5.18 -11.57 -2.97
CA VAL A 155 6.18 -10.70 -3.62
C VAL A 155 5.74 -9.23 -3.60
N ALA A 156 4.46 -8.94 -3.87
CA ALA A 156 3.92 -7.57 -3.79
C ALA A 156 4.01 -7.00 -2.37
N ILE A 157 3.76 -7.82 -1.34
CA ILE A 157 3.96 -7.44 0.07
C ILE A 157 5.43 -7.16 0.34
N ALA A 158 6.35 -8.05 -0.06
CA ALA A 158 7.78 -7.87 0.10
C ALA A 158 8.28 -6.57 -0.57
N ARG A 159 7.77 -6.27 -1.78
CA ARG A 159 8.07 -5.01 -2.50
C ARG A 159 7.64 -3.78 -1.70
N ALA A 160 6.45 -3.80 -1.10
CA ALA A 160 6.00 -2.70 -0.25
C ALA A 160 6.86 -2.56 1.02
N LEU A 161 7.18 -3.68 1.69
CA LEU A 161 8.01 -3.72 2.90
C LEU A 161 9.45 -3.26 2.66
N ALA A 162 10.01 -3.53 1.49
CA ALA A 162 11.39 -3.14 1.15
C ALA A 162 11.60 -1.62 1.24
N MET A 163 10.56 -0.83 0.93
CA MET A 163 10.58 0.63 1.05
C MET A 163 10.54 1.13 2.50
N ASP A 164 10.42 0.23 3.48
CA ASP A 164 10.27 0.55 4.92
C ASP A 164 9.20 1.62 5.18
N PRO A 165 7.94 1.35 4.80
CA PRO A 165 6.86 2.31 4.95
C PRO A 165 6.44 2.45 6.41
N GLU A 166 5.96 3.63 6.76
CA GLU A 166 5.39 3.93 8.08
C GLU A 166 3.94 3.44 8.22
N LEU A 167 3.22 3.34 7.09
CA LEU A 167 1.85 2.83 6.98
C LEU A 167 1.75 1.90 5.77
N LEU A 168 1.11 0.75 5.94
CA LEU A 168 0.79 -0.20 4.86
C LEU A 168 -0.71 -0.18 4.57
N LEU A 169 -1.06 0.01 3.31
CA LEU A 169 -2.42 -0.07 2.82
C LEU A 169 -2.60 -1.37 2.02
N PHE A 170 -3.62 -2.16 2.37
CA PHE A 170 -3.95 -3.41 1.67
C PHE A 170 -5.31 -3.30 1.01
N ASP A 171 -5.33 -3.28 -0.31
CA ASP A 171 -6.54 -3.20 -1.13
C ASP A 171 -6.96 -4.62 -1.55
N GLU A 172 -7.87 -5.23 -0.78
CA GLU A 172 -8.41 -6.57 -1.01
C GLU A 172 -7.33 -7.64 -1.32
N PRO A 173 -6.33 -7.83 -0.46
CA PRO A 173 -5.11 -8.56 -0.79
C PRO A 173 -5.32 -10.05 -1.08
N THR A 174 -6.49 -10.60 -0.82
CA THR A 174 -6.82 -12.01 -1.01
C THR A 174 -7.95 -12.28 -2.00
N SER A 175 -8.66 -11.25 -2.48
CA SER A 175 -9.86 -11.42 -3.30
C SER A 175 -9.59 -11.98 -4.72
N ALA A 176 -8.35 -11.85 -5.22
CA ALA A 176 -7.92 -12.41 -6.51
C ALA A 176 -7.24 -13.78 -6.38
N LEU A 177 -7.33 -14.43 -5.20
CA LEU A 177 -6.67 -15.70 -4.91
C LEU A 177 -7.66 -16.86 -4.83
N ASP A 178 -7.20 -18.04 -5.23
CA ASP A 178 -7.88 -19.28 -4.93
C ASP A 178 -7.97 -19.48 -3.40
N PRO A 179 -9.08 -20.02 -2.87
CA PRO A 179 -9.29 -20.18 -1.42
C PRO A 179 -8.14 -20.89 -0.68
N GLU A 180 -7.51 -21.86 -1.33
CA GLU A 180 -6.37 -22.62 -0.77
C GLU A 180 -5.14 -21.75 -0.53
N LEU A 181 -4.95 -20.66 -1.30
CA LEU A 181 -3.80 -19.77 -1.23
C LEU A 181 -3.99 -18.58 -0.29
N VAL A 182 -5.23 -18.32 0.15
CA VAL A 182 -5.58 -17.19 1.03
C VAL A 182 -4.84 -17.28 2.37
N GLY A 183 -4.76 -18.49 2.95
CA GLY A 183 -4.15 -18.72 4.26
C GLY A 183 -2.69 -18.26 4.33
N GLU A 184 -1.90 -18.49 3.29
CA GLU A 184 -0.49 -18.11 3.24
C GLU A 184 -0.30 -16.58 3.26
N VAL A 185 -1.15 -15.84 2.55
CA VAL A 185 -1.11 -14.37 2.52
C VAL A 185 -1.58 -13.78 3.84
N LEU A 186 -2.67 -14.33 4.42
CA LEU A 186 -3.17 -13.88 5.72
C LEU A 186 -2.17 -14.13 6.84
N THR A 187 -1.41 -15.23 6.79
CA THR A 187 -0.33 -15.50 7.75
C THR A 187 0.73 -14.40 7.72
N VAL A 188 1.16 -13.96 6.53
CA VAL A 188 2.10 -12.84 6.40
C VAL A 188 1.50 -11.54 6.94
N ILE A 189 0.26 -11.21 6.59
CA ILE A 189 -0.39 -9.98 7.09
C ILE A 189 -0.52 -10.02 8.62
N ARG A 190 -0.88 -11.18 9.19
CA ARG A 190 -0.96 -11.35 10.65
C ARG A 190 0.38 -11.15 11.33
N SER A 191 1.47 -11.72 10.79
CA SER A 191 2.80 -11.52 11.37
C SER A 191 3.22 -10.05 11.37
N LEU A 192 2.85 -9.28 10.35
CA LEU A 192 3.09 -7.84 10.31
C LEU A 192 2.31 -7.08 11.38
N ALA A 193 1.06 -7.50 11.67
CA ALA A 193 0.25 -6.94 12.76
C ALA A 193 0.88 -7.25 14.13
N GLU A 194 1.31 -8.48 14.34
CA GLU A 194 1.97 -8.93 15.57
C GLU A 194 3.31 -8.21 15.82
N GLU A 195 4.00 -7.80 14.75
CA GLU A 195 5.19 -6.96 14.84
C GLU A 195 4.89 -5.48 15.14
N GLY A 196 3.62 -5.09 15.27
CA GLY A 196 3.20 -3.71 15.52
C GLY A 196 3.31 -2.79 14.30
N ARG A 197 3.25 -3.31 13.08
CA ARG A 197 3.20 -2.49 11.87
C ARG A 197 1.86 -1.78 11.76
N THR A 198 1.91 -0.50 11.42
CA THR A 198 0.69 0.28 11.17
C THR A 198 0.09 -0.14 9.83
N MET A 199 -1.18 -0.52 9.83
CA MET A 199 -1.81 -1.08 8.62
C MET A 199 -3.26 -0.67 8.51
N LEU A 200 -3.71 -0.48 7.28
CA LEU A 200 -5.12 -0.32 6.92
C LEU A 200 -5.46 -1.35 5.83
N LEU A 201 -6.37 -2.25 6.13
CA LEU A 201 -6.81 -3.33 5.26
C LEU A 201 -8.25 -3.11 4.84
N VAL A 202 -8.55 -3.19 3.54
CA VAL A 202 -9.93 -3.27 3.07
C VAL A 202 -10.21 -4.68 2.55
N THR A 203 -11.38 -5.20 2.91
CA THR A 203 -11.83 -6.54 2.52
C THR A 203 -13.36 -6.61 2.50
N HIS A 204 -13.88 -7.74 2.05
CA HIS A 204 -15.31 -8.05 2.02
C HIS A 204 -15.77 -8.76 3.29
#